data_cc77cb3ca7af5887138d1b5101c13cd3
#
_entry.id   cc77cb3ca7af5887138d1b5101c13cd3
#
_cell.length_a   1.000
_cell.length_b   1.000
_cell.length_c   1.000
_cell.angle_alpha   90.00
_cell.angle_beta   90.00
_cell.angle_gamma   90.00
#
_symmetry.space_group_name_H-M   'P 1'
#
loop_
_entity.id
_entity.type
_entity.pdbx_description
1 polymer ?
#
loop_
_entity_poly.entity_id
_entity_poly.type
_entity_poly.pdbx_seq_one_letter_code
_entity_poly.pdbx_strand_id
1 'polypeptide(L)'
;MLSREDNELLTRTGSDTPMGVLLRQYWIPVVLSSEVAAGGRVKRVKLLGERLIAFRAKNGRPGLVGEFCPHRLASLYFGRVEEAGMRCIYHGWKFAMDGRCLEMPNEPPESGFASKIRHVGYPCAERGGMIWAYMGPASPPPPLPHLEWTLLPEAHTFASKRVQECNWFQAMEGGIDSSHISFLHAPLDHADVEVTRELDRASFGVGVAVQTADKAPRFEVVDTDYGVLIGARRTRADGQHLWRVTQFLMPFYTMPPTDLDEKITQSHIWVPMDDTNVVNWMVTWHPDRALTREEIDLHVAGKGAHVCDYLPATSEPYGDIRTAANRDNDYEMDWEAHQTRMFCGIPGFGVQDQAIQESQGDIVDRALEHLGTSDSAIIQVRKRLMNAARALRERGTPAPGRDPESFHVRSASVVLPPGAGWVEGALSRVMAKPGRRLTRA
;
A
#
# COMPACT_ATOMS: atom_id res chain seq x y z
N MET A 1 3.04 -23.46 -8.72
CA MET A 1 3.11 -23.72 -7.26
C MET A 1 4.45 -23.21 -6.74
N LEU A 2 4.46 -22.52 -5.64
CA LEU A 2 5.70 -22.21 -4.91
C LEU A 2 6.06 -23.37 -3.97
N SER A 3 7.35 -23.49 -3.62
CA SER A 3 7.74 -24.31 -2.47
C SER A 3 7.26 -23.67 -1.17
N ARG A 4 7.15 -24.43 -0.10
CA ARG A 4 6.83 -23.86 1.22
C ARG A 4 7.91 -22.88 1.69
N GLU A 5 9.18 -23.15 1.39
CA GLU A 5 10.30 -22.27 1.69
C GLU A 5 10.17 -20.92 0.95
N ASP A 6 9.81 -20.93 -0.33
CA ASP A 6 9.57 -19.72 -1.11
C ASP A 6 8.35 -18.94 -0.61
N ASN A 7 7.30 -19.64 -0.15
CA ASN A 7 6.15 -19.00 0.48
C ASN A 7 6.54 -18.30 1.78
N GLU A 8 7.29 -18.96 2.66
CA GLU A 8 7.85 -18.36 3.88
C GLU A 8 8.73 -17.15 3.55
N LEU A 9 9.60 -17.26 2.54
CA LEU A 9 10.46 -16.15 2.12
C LEU A 9 9.67 -14.92 1.67
N LEU A 10 8.54 -15.09 0.98
CA LEU A 10 7.68 -13.99 0.53
C LEU A 10 6.85 -13.37 1.64
N THR A 11 6.41 -14.17 2.61
CA THR A 11 5.33 -13.78 3.53
C THR A 11 5.84 -13.27 4.88
N ARG A 12 7.02 -13.73 5.36
CA ARG A 12 7.56 -13.34 6.65
C ARG A 12 8.25 -11.98 6.61
N THR A 13 7.91 -11.11 7.54
CA THR A 13 8.28 -9.68 7.53
C THR A 13 9.12 -9.24 8.72
N GLY A 14 9.45 -10.17 9.63
CA GLY A 14 10.30 -9.91 10.78
C GLY A 14 11.70 -9.37 10.41
N SER A 15 12.37 -8.73 11.35
CA SER A 15 13.68 -8.09 11.13
C SER A 15 14.81 -9.07 10.79
N ASP A 16 14.63 -10.34 11.08
CA ASP A 16 15.57 -11.45 10.83
C ASP A 16 15.24 -12.23 9.55
N THR A 17 14.10 -11.95 8.91
CA THR A 17 13.66 -12.62 7.68
C THR A 17 14.20 -11.90 6.42
N PRO A 18 14.48 -12.62 5.31
CA PRO A 18 14.99 -12.00 4.10
C PRO A 18 14.08 -10.90 3.55
N MET A 19 12.75 -11.16 3.52
CA MET A 19 11.79 -10.17 3.05
C MET A 19 11.70 -8.99 4.01
N GLY A 20 11.65 -9.22 5.32
CA GLY A 20 11.63 -8.14 6.30
C GLY A 20 12.87 -7.23 6.21
N VAL A 21 14.04 -7.80 5.94
CA VAL A 21 15.27 -7.03 5.67
C VAL A 21 15.16 -6.22 4.39
N LEU A 22 14.57 -6.78 3.31
CA LEU A 22 14.34 -6.07 2.05
C LEU A 22 13.36 -4.91 2.23
N LEU A 23 12.21 -5.15 2.87
CA LEU A 23 11.17 -4.14 3.07
C LEU A 23 11.68 -2.93 3.86
N ARG A 24 12.56 -3.15 4.83
CA ARG A 24 13.19 -2.07 5.61
C ARG A 24 14.14 -1.19 4.81
N GLN A 25 14.55 -1.60 3.59
CA GLN A 25 15.38 -0.75 2.72
C GLN A 25 14.60 0.41 2.08
N TYR A 26 13.28 0.45 2.23
CA TYR A 26 12.41 1.45 1.64
C TYR A 26 11.72 2.30 2.71
N TRP A 27 11.28 3.49 2.29
CA TRP A 27 10.42 4.32 3.12
C TRP A 27 9.02 3.71 3.23
N ILE A 28 8.49 3.69 4.44
CA ILE A 28 7.19 3.09 4.79
C ILE A 28 6.26 4.20 5.26
N PRO A 29 5.04 4.38 4.69
CA PRO A 29 4.06 5.31 5.22
C PRO A 29 3.54 4.79 6.57
N VAL A 30 3.43 5.69 7.55
CA VAL A 30 3.10 5.36 8.94
C VAL A 30 1.71 5.84 9.33
N VAL A 31 1.47 7.16 9.18
CA VAL A 31 0.20 7.82 9.52
C VAL A 31 -0.03 8.98 8.55
N LEU A 32 -1.28 9.43 8.41
CA LEU A 32 -1.56 10.71 7.77
C LEU A 32 -1.04 11.84 8.67
N SER A 33 -0.54 12.90 8.07
CA SER A 33 -0.02 14.07 8.80
C SER A 33 -1.07 14.67 9.75
N SER A 34 -2.34 14.60 9.37
CA SER A 34 -3.47 15.09 10.15
C SER A 34 -3.79 14.27 11.39
N GLU A 35 -3.30 13.02 11.49
CA GLU A 35 -3.59 12.14 12.63
C GLU A 35 -2.75 12.46 13.87
N VAL A 36 -1.68 13.23 13.73
CA VAL A 36 -0.77 13.59 14.82
C VAL A 36 -0.47 15.09 14.82
N ALA A 37 -1.13 15.83 15.71
CA ALA A 37 -0.88 17.26 15.91
C ALA A 37 0.38 17.50 16.73
N ALA A 38 1.04 18.66 16.55
CA ALA A 38 2.23 19.03 17.30
C ALA A 38 1.97 19.08 18.81
N GLY A 39 2.68 18.28 19.59
CA GLY A 39 2.50 18.11 21.03
C GLY A 39 1.17 17.45 21.43
N GLY A 40 0.41 16.95 20.45
CA GLY A 40 -0.91 16.36 20.62
C GLY A 40 -0.90 14.86 20.95
N ARG A 41 -2.00 14.20 20.61
CA ARG A 41 -2.15 12.75 20.83
C ARG A 41 -1.15 11.98 19.98
N VAL A 42 -0.67 10.89 20.54
CA VAL A 42 0.18 9.90 19.85
C VAL A 42 -0.69 8.78 19.27
N LYS A 43 -0.14 8.04 18.32
CA LYS A 43 -0.84 6.91 17.71
C LYS A 43 -0.03 5.62 17.85
N ARG A 44 -0.69 4.53 18.26
CA ARG A 44 -0.11 3.19 18.20
C ARG A 44 -0.12 2.71 16.77
N VAL A 45 1.02 2.25 16.30
CA VAL A 45 1.17 1.65 14.98
C VAL A 45 1.96 0.35 15.08
N LYS A 46 1.83 -0.52 14.11
CA LYS A 46 2.62 -1.74 14.01
C LYS A 46 3.16 -1.85 12.58
N LEU A 47 4.47 -1.96 12.43
CA LEU A 47 5.13 -2.04 11.14
C LEU A 47 6.14 -3.18 11.17
N LEU A 48 6.05 -4.11 10.21
CA LEU A 48 6.97 -5.23 10.06
C LEU A 48 7.20 -6.00 11.37
N GLY A 49 6.13 -6.22 12.14
CA GLY A 49 6.14 -6.91 13.43
C GLY A 49 6.45 -6.03 14.65
N GLU A 50 6.91 -4.81 14.47
CA GLU A 50 7.31 -3.92 15.57
C GLU A 50 6.15 -3.02 16.04
N ARG A 51 5.87 -3.02 17.34
CA ARG A 51 4.91 -2.08 17.98
C ARG A 51 5.60 -0.76 18.24
N LEU A 52 5.05 0.32 17.68
CA LEU A 52 5.65 1.65 17.65
C LEU A 52 4.65 2.72 18.05
N ILE A 53 5.17 3.89 18.41
CA ILE A 53 4.41 5.10 18.70
C ILE A 53 4.78 6.17 17.70
N ALA A 54 3.81 6.57 16.88
CA ALA A 54 3.91 7.72 15.99
C ALA A 54 3.42 8.97 16.72
N PHE A 55 4.16 10.07 16.58
CA PHE A 55 3.82 11.34 17.21
C PHE A 55 4.41 12.52 16.43
N ARG A 56 3.95 13.71 16.75
CA ARG A 56 4.59 14.95 16.31
C ARG A 56 5.05 15.73 17.53
N ALA A 57 6.34 15.96 17.63
CA ALA A 57 6.95 16.73 18.72
C ALA A 57 6.41 18.18 18.71
N LYS A 58 6.53 18.91 19.82
CA LYS A 58 6.07 20.29 19.91
C LYS A 58 6.72 21.22 18.93
N ASN A 59 7.97 20.94 18.53
CA ASN A 59 8.68 21.67 17.46
C ASN A 59 8.19 21.35 16.03
N GLY A 60 7.12 20.58 15.89
CA GLY A 60 6.50 20.22 14.60
C GLY A 60 7.12 19.00 13.89
N ARG A 61 8.24 18.46 14.35
CA ARG A 61 8.91 17.33 13.69
C ARG A 61 8.19 16.00 13.97
N PRO A 62 7.97 15.16 12.94
CA PRO A 62 7.42 13.82 13.15
C PRO A 62 8.44 12.88 13.82
N GLY A 63 7.96 11.97 14.65
CA GLY A 63 8.77 10.96 15.33
C GLY A 63 8.09 9.60 15.34
N LEU A 64 8.90 8.54 15.32
CA LEU A 64 8.48 7.16 15.45
C LEU A 64 9.44 6.43 16.37
N VAL A 65 8.95 5.95 17.51
CA VAL A 65 9.76 5.27 18.52
C VAL A 65 9.11 3.95 18.94
N GLY A 66 9.89 3.05 19.53
CA GLY A 66 9.34 1.82 20.11
C GLY A 66 8.24 2.11 21.12
N GLU A 67 7.21 1.25 21.18
CA GLU A 67 6.11 1.47 22.12
C GLU A 67 6.55 1.34 23.58
N PHE A 68 7.45 0.41 23.88
CA PHE A 68 7.74 0.03 25.25
C PHE A 68 9.04 0.66 25.76
N CYS A 69 8.94 1.51 26.77
CA CYS A 69 10.08 2.14 27.41
C CYS A 69 11.11 1.09 27.89
N PRO A 70 12.40 1.18 27.52
CA PRO A 70 13.39 0.15 27.81
C PRO A 70 13.71 0.01 29.30
N HIS A 71 13.19 0.89 30.18
CA HIS A 71 13.38 0.77 31.62
C HIS A 71 12.62 -0.44 32.18
N ARG A 72 11.28 -0.42 32.08
CA ARG A 72 10.40 -1.47 32.64
C ARG A 72 9.17 -1.72 31.77
N LEU A 73 9.31 -1.55 30.46
CA LEU A 73 8.34 -1.86 29.40
C LEU A 73 6.98 -1.16 29.54
N ALA A 74 6.92 -0.02 30.23
CA ALA A 74 5.72 0.81 30.22
C ALA A 74 5.48 1.38 28.82
N SER A 75 4.22 1.37 28.33
CA SER A 75 3.88 1.89 27.02
C SER A 75 4.04 3.41 26.95
N LEU A 76 4.81 3.88 25.99
CA LEU A 76 4.98 5.29 25.66
C LEU A 76 3.73 5.92 25.02
N TYR A 77 2.69 5.14 24.75
CA TYR A 77 1.39 5.68 24.40
C TYR A 77 0.85 6.64 25.47
N PHE A 78 1.14 6.36 26.72
CA PHE A 78 0.78 7.24 27.85
C PHE A 78 1.83 8.33 28.09
N GLY A 79 2.93 8.34 27.31
CA GLY A 79 4.03 9.28 27.44
C GLY A 79 3.63 10.72 27.11
N ARG A 80 4.48 11.64 27.52
CA ARG A 80 4.32 13.08 27.24
C ARG A 80 5.17 13.44 26.03
N VAL A 81 4.52 14.02 25.03
CA VAL A 81 5.23 14.61 23.88
C VAL A 81 5.85 15.95 24.31
N GLU A 82 7.14 16.11 24.09
CA GLU A 82 7.93 17.31 24.42
C GLU A 82 8.50 17.97 23.17
N GLU A 83 9.36 18.99 23.33
CA GLU A 83 9.93 19.77 22.22
C GLU A 83 10.65 18.93 21.17
N ALA A 84 11.43 17.95 21.58
CA ALA A 84 12.26 17.16 20.68
C ALA A 84 12.24 15.66 21.00
N GLY A 85 11.13 15.15 21.52
CA GLY A 85 11.05 13.73 21.87
C GLY A 85 9.86 13.39 22.74
N MET A 86 9.98 12.29 23.44
CA MET A 86 8.93 11.71 24.27
C MET A 86 9.43 11.34 25.65
N ARG A 87 8.63 11.61 26.68
CA ARG A 87 8.92 11.28 28.08
C ARG A 87 8.00 10.17 28.57
N CYS A 88 8.57 9.13 29.11
CA CYS A 88 7.85 8.09 29.84
C CYS A 88 7.31 8.65 31.15
N ILE A 89 6.00 8.47 31.41
CA ILE A 89 5.39 8.98 32.63
C ILE A 89 5.67 8.14 33.88
N TYR A 90 6.23 6.92 33.71
CA TYR A 90 6.44 6.03 34.82
C TYR A 90 7.63 6.51 35.72
N HIS A 91 8.79 6.79 35.11
CA HIS A 91 9.98 7.25 35.85
C HIS A 91 10.67 8.45 35.19
N GLY A 92 10.00 9.15 34.26
CA GLY A 92 10.50 10.38 33.66
C GLY A 92 11.61 10.22 32.60
N TRP A 93 11.96 8.99 32.20
CA TRP A 93 12.97 8.80 31.15
C TRP A 93 12.51 9.46 29.85
N LYS A 94 13.41 10.26 29.27
CA LYS A 94 13.12 11.02 28.05
C LYS A 94 13.98 10.51 26.90
N PHE A 95 13.35 10.27 25.77
CA PHE A 95 13.98 9.80 24.55
C PHE A 95 13.85 10.81 23.43
N ALA A 96 14.94 11.06 22.71
CA ALA A 96 14.94 11.78 21.44
C ALA A 96 14.26 10.92 20.35
N MET A 97 13.95 11.55 19.20
CA MET A 97 13.35 10.86 18.05
C MET A 97 14.25 9.76 17.46
N ASP A 98 15.57 9.89 17.62
CA ASP A 98 16.56 8.89 17.20
C ASP A 98 16.82 7.80 18.24
N GLY A 99 16.04 7.80 19.32
CA GLY A 99 16.10 6.83 20.41
C GLY A 99 17.17 7.08 21.47
N ARG A 100 17.98 8.14 21.37
CA ARG A 100 18.93 8.48 22.45
C ARG A 100 18.18 8.84 23.73
N CYS A 101 18.63 8.32 24.87
CA CYS A 101 18.11 8.74 26.16
C CYS A 101 18.70 10.13 26.50
N LEU A 102 17.83 11.11 26.68
CA LEU A 102 18.21 12.49 26.98
C LEU A 102 18.24 12.78 28.48
N GLU A 103 17.34 12.18 29.23
CA GLU A 103 17.15 12.43 30.66
C GLU A 103 16.71 11.17 31.41
N MET A 104 17.24 10.99 32.60
CA MET A 104 16.87 9.94 33.58
C MET A 104 16.76 10.55 34.97
N PRO A 105 15.68 11.26 35.29
CA PRO A 105 15.61 12.03 36.53
C PRO A 105 15.55 11.18 37.82
N ASN A 106 15.30 9.87 37.70
CA ASN A 106 15.32 8.92 38.80
C ASN A 106 16.69 8.25 39.03
N GLU A 107 17.68 8.57 38.19
CA GLU A 107 19.05 8.07 38.34
C GLU A 107 20.01 9.19 38.84
N PRO A 108 20.94 8.89 39.72
CA PRO A 108 21.96 9.85 40.10
C PRO A 108 22.75 10.32 38.88
N PRO A 109 23.00 11.64 38.70
CA PRO A 109 23.72 12.16 37.53
C PRO A 109 25.10 11.53 37.31
N GLU A 110 25.80 11.19 38.39
CA GLU A 110 27.11 10.55 38.37
C GLU A 110 27.11 9.12 37.83
N SER A 111 25.98 8.45 37.76
CA SER A 111 25.87 7.10 37.20
C SER A 111 26.21 7.05 35.73
N GLY A 112 26.00 8.15 35.00
CA GLY A 112 26.18 8.23 33.56
C GLY A 112 25.29 7.23 32.77
N PHE A 113 24.26 6.66 33.42
CA PHE A 113 23.49 5.54 32.87
C PHE A 113 22.70 5.93 31.62
N ALA A 114 22.22 7.17 31.52
CA ALA A 114 21.49 7.67 30.34
C ALA A 114 22.30 7.48 29.05
N SER A 115 23.61 7.68 29.07
CA SER A 115 24.46 7.52 27.87
C SER A 115 24.59 6.07 27.38
N LYS A 116 24.28 5.09 28.23
CA LYS A 116 24.35 3.66 27.93
C LYS A 116 23.06 3.09 27.39
N ILE A 117 21.96 3.88 27.44
CA ILE A 117 20.63 3.44 27.03
C ILE A 117 20.26 4.06 25.69
N ARG A 118 19.81 3.22 24.78
CA ARG A 118 19.24 3.61 23.51
C ARG A 118 17.91 2.91 23.30
N HIS A 119 16.90 3.68 23.02
CA HIS A 119 15.58 3.18 22.62
C HIS A 119 15.51 3.03 21.11
N VAL A 120 14.52 2.29 20.61
CA VAL A 120 14.21 2.24 19.18
C VAL A 120 13.67 3.60 18.74
N GLY A 121 14.22 4.15 17.67
CA GLY A 121 13.75 5.38 17.04
C GLY A 121 14.15 5.39 15.58
N TYR A 122 13.20 5.69 14.70
CA TYR A 122 13.36 5.65 13.25
C TYR A 122 13.36 7.04 12.63
N PRO A 123 14.23 7.29 11.65
CA PRO A 123 14.16 8.52 10.85
C PRO A 123 12.77 8.68 10.22
N CYS A 124 12.20 9.87 10.37
CA CYS A 124 10.91 10.22 9.78
C CYS A 124 11.05 11.38 8.82
N ALA A 125 10.21 11.38 7.77
CA ALA A 125 10.05 12.48 6.84
C ALA A 125 8.57 12.70 6.58
N GLU A 126 8.18 13.91 6.16
CA GLU A 126 6.81 14.26 5.83
C GLU A 126 6.72 14.73 4.40
N ARG A 127 5.83 14.13 3.61
CA ARG A 127 5.54 14.52 2.23
C ARG A 127 4.23 13.93 1.74
N GLY A 128 3.47 14.68 0.93
CA GLY A 128 2.20 14.24 0.35
C GLY A 128 1.13 13.95 1.40
N GLY A 129 1.06 14.74 2.49
CA GLY A 129 0.10 14.54 3.57
C GLY A 129 0.33 13.31 4.44
N MET A 130 1.51 12.66 4.31
CA MET A 130 1.86 11.44 5.03
C MET A 130 3.19 11.58 5.78
N ILE A 131 3.27 10.94 6.94
CA ILE A 131 4.52 10.71 7.67
C ILE A 131 5.07 9.35 7.25
N TRP A 132 6.33 9.37 6.81
CA TRP A 132 7.09 8.21 6.36
C TRP A 132 8.19 7.88 7.37
N ALA A 133 8.49 6.60 7.56
CA ALA A 133 9.61 6.14 8.35
C ALA A 133 10.57 5.30 7.51
N TYR A 134 11.86 5.40 7.82
CA TYR A 134 12.88 4.53 7.28
C TYR A 134 13.40 3.60 8.37
N MET A 135 13.15 2.29 8.20
CA MET A 135 13.51 1.26 9.20
C MET A 135 14.79 0.50 8.82
N GLY A 136 15.46 0.92 7.75
CA GLY A 136 16.68 0.28 7.26
C GLY A 136 17.96 0.80 7.93
N PRO A 137 19.11 0.18 7.60
CA PRO A 137 20.38 0.46 8.25
C PRO A 137 21.12 1.68 7.68
N ALA A 138 20.72 2.24 6.55
CA ALA A 138 21.45 3.34 5.92
C ALA A 138 21.37 4.64 6.72
N SER A 139 22.51 5.29 6.91
CA SER A 139 22.61 6.59 7.57
C SER A 139 23.57 7.50 6.78
N PRO A 140 23.08 8.57 6.14
CA PRO A 140 21.67 9.01 6.13
C PRO A 140 20.73 8.04 5.37
N PRO A 141 19.40 8.11 5.64
CA PRO A 141 18.41 7.36 4.87
C PRO A 141 18.46 7.75 3.38
N PRO A 142 18.03 6.85 2.46
CA PRO A 142 17.90 7.22 1.04
C PRO A 142 16.87 8.34 0.86
N PRO A 143 16.90 9.08 -0.24
CA PRO A 143 15.85 10.05 -0.55
C PRO A 143 14.47 9.37 -0.64
N LEU A 144 13.40 10.12 -0.31
CA LEU A 144 12.02 9.66 -0.51
C LEU A 144 11.74 9.45 -2.01
N PRO A 145 11.01 8.37 -2.39
CA PRO A 145 10.63 8.14 -3.79
C PRO A 145 9.76 9.28 -4.31
N HIS A 146 9.91 9.64 -5.57
CA HIS A 146 9.12 10.68 -6.24
C HIS A 146 7.79 10.10 -6.74
N LEU A 147 6.99 9.57 -5.82
CA LEU A 147 5.61 9.19 -6.10
C LEU A 147 4.82 10.44 -6.45
N GLU A 148 4.19 10.48 -7.62
CA GLU A 148 3.62 11.72 -8.17
C GLU A 148 2.71 12.46 -7.19
N TRP A 149 1.77 11.75 -6.55
CA TRP A 149 0.85 12.37 -5.58
C TRP A 149 1.54 13.06 -4.40
N THR A 150 2.76 12.64 -4.06
CA THR A 150 3.52 13.26 -2.97
C THR A 150 4.18 14.58 -3.38
N LEU A 151 4.17 14.91 -4.66
CA LEU A 151 4.77 16.11 -5.25
C LEU A 151 3.72 17.15 -5.69
N LEU A 152 2.44 16.77 -5.63
CA LEU A 152 1.31 17.63 -6.00
C LEU A 152 0.80 18.42 -4.79
N PRO A 153 0.04 19.52 -5.02
CA PRO A 153 -0.69 20.19 -3.96
C PRO A 153 -1.65 19.23 -3.26
N GLU A 154 -1.84 19.39 -1.96
CA GLU A 154 -2.69 18.50 -1.13
C GLU A 154 -4.12 18.34 -1.69
N ALA A 155 -4.70 19.42 -2.19
CA ALA A 155 -6.03 19.39 -2.79
C ALA A 155 -6.18 18.49 -4.03
N HIS A 156 -5.07 18.05 -4.63
CA HIS A 156 -5.08 17.14 -5.77
C HIS A 156 -5.22 15.67 -5.36
N THR A 157 -5.12 15.36 -4.08
CA THR A 157 -5.04 13.98 -3.58
C THR A 157 -6.09 13.69 -2.52
N PHE A 158 -6.54 12.46 -2.48
CA PHE A 158 -7.31 11.88 -1.38
C PHE A 158 -6.65 10.58 -0.96
N ALA A 159 -6.42 10.41 0.34
CA ALA A 159 -5.82 9.20 0.88
C ALA A 159 -6.67 8.64 2.02
N SER A 160 -6.88 7.33 2.01
CA SER A 160 -7.47 6.56 3.10
C SER A 160 -6.62 5.34 3.40
N LYS A 161 -6.89 4.67 4.49
CA LYS A 161 -6.21 3.42 4.85
C LYS A 161 -7.13 2.53 5.65
N ARG A 162 -6.91 1.22 5.56
CA ARG A 162 -7.62 0.22 6.35
C ARG A 162 -6.70 -0.91 6.75
N VAL A 163 -7.02 -1.58 7.84
CA VAL A 163 -6.42 -2.88 8.16
C VAL A 163 -7.13 -3.95 7.34
N GLN A 164 -6.35 -4.83 6.72
CA GLN A 164 -6.82 -6.12 6.21
C GLN A 164 -6.18 -7.25 7.03
N GLU A 165 -7.00 -8.23 7.40
CA GLU A 165 -6.63 -9.30 8.33
C GLU A 165 -6.11 -10.51 7.54
N CYS A 166 -5.11 -10.27 6.69
CA CYS A 166 -4.39 -11.29 5.93
C CYS A 166 -2.97 -10.84 5.61
N ASN A 167 -2.15 -11.77 5.12
CA ASN A 167 -0.78 -11.47 4.73
C ASN A 167 -0.71 -10.39 3.63
N TRP A 168 0.23 -9.48 3.79
CA TRP A 168 0.43 -8.35 2.89
C TRP A 168 0.57 -8.73 1.42
N PHE A 169 1.20 -9.89 1.15
CA PHE A 169 1.53 -10.27 -0.21
C PHE A 169 0.31 -10.80 -0.96
N GLN A 170 -0.56 -11.60 -0.32
CA GLN A 170 -1.81 -12.04 -0.95
C GLN A 170 -2.77 -10.87 -1.21
N ALA A 171 -2.80 -9.89 -0.31
CA ALA A 171 -3.55 -8.67 -0.53
C ALA A 171 -3.00 -7.89 -1.73
N MET A 172 -1.67 -7.74 -1.84
CA MET A 172 -1.01 -7.04 -2.95
C MET A 172 -1.22 -7.73 -4.30
N GLU A 173 -1.28 -9.05 -4.36
CA GLU A 173 -1.49 -9.81 -5.60
C GLU A 173 -2.80 -9.41 -6.29
N GLY A 174 -3.86 -9.09 -5.53
CA GLY A 174 -5.09 -8.53 -6.09
C GLY A 174 -4.88 -7.20 -6.81
N GLY A 175 -3.98 -6.35 -6.31
CA GLY A 175 -3.68 -5.05 -6.92
C GLY A 175 -2.91 -5.11 -8.26
N ILE A 176 -2.39 -6.26 -8.66
CA ILE A 176 -1.70 -6.48 -9.94
C ILE A 176 -2.44 -7.45 -10.86
N ASP A 177 -3.50 -8.10 -10.38
CA ASP A 177 -4.36 -8.96 -11.19
C ASP A 177 -5.40 -8.13 -11.95
N SER A 178 -5.35 -8.13 -13.29
CA SER A 178 -6.38 -7.53 -14.14
C SER A 178 -7.45 -8.53 -14.58
N SER A 179 -7.33 -9.81 -14.19
CA SER A 179 -8.23 -10.87 -14.63
C SER A 179 -9.52 -10.90 -13.83
N HIS A 180 -9.44 -10.76 -12.50
CA HIS A 180 -10.58 -10.84 -11.58
C HIS A 180 -11.64 -9.76 -11.81
N ILE A 181 -11.26 -8.62 -12.40
CA ILE A 181 -12.16 -7.49 -12.64
C ILE A 181 -13.39 -7.89 -13.47
N SER A 182 -13.23 -8.81 -14.41
CA SER A 182 -14.30 -9.29 -15.29
C SER A 182 -15.31 -10.20 -14.58
N PHE A 183 -15.09 -10.49 -13.30
CA PHE A 183 -15.93 -11.35 -12.45
C PHE A 183 -16.24 -10.66 -11.13
N LEU A 184 -15.29 -10.53 -10.23
CA LEU A 184 -15.49 -10.03 -8.86
C LEU A 184 -16.20 -8.66 -8.84
N HIS A 185 -15.81 -7.75 -9.74
CA HIS A 185 -16.34 -6.39 -9.83
C HIS A 185 -17.37 -6.22 -10.95
N ALA A 186 -17.91 -7.30 -11.48
CA ALA A 186 -18.81 -7.27 -12.64
C ALA A 186 -20.27 -7.43 -12.25
N PRO A 187 -21.21 -6.86 -13.05
CA PRO A 187 -22.60 -7.25 -12.99
C PRO A 187 -22.78 -8.68 -13.51
N LEU A 188 -23.87 -9.34 -13.14
CA LEU A 188 -24.25 -10.63 -13.73
C LEU A 188 -24.53 -10.51 -15.22
N ASP A 189 -25.31 -9.49 -15.59
CA ASP A 189 -25.57 -9.14 -16.98
C ASP A 189 -24.79 -7.87 -17.35
N HIS A 190 -23.82 -8.01 -18.24
CA HIS A 190 -23.04 -6.88 -18.75
C HIS A 190 -23.88 -5.88 -19.59
N ALA A 191 -25.09 -6.25 -20.01
CA ALA A 191 -26.03 -5.34 -20.64
C ALA A 191 -26.80 -4.47 -19.64
N ASP A 192 -26.70 -4.75 -18.33
CA ASP A 192 -27.29 -3.91 -17.28
C ASP A 192 -26.51 -2.60 -17.16
N VAL A 193 -27.01 -1.59 -17.88
CA VAL A 193 -26.41 -0.25 -17.96
C VAL A 193 -26.43 0.47 -16.61
N GLU A 194 -27.43 0.18 -15.76
CA GLU A 194 -27.57 0.86 -14.46
C GLU A 194 -26.51 0.38 -13.49
N VAL A 195 -26.36 -0.94 -13.33
CA VAL A 195 -25.32 -1.55 -12.50
C VAL A 195 -23.92 -1.20 -13.01
N THR A 196 -23.71 -1.24 -14.32
CA THR A 196 -22.43 -0.85 -14.92
C THR A 196 -22.07 0.60 -14.62
N ARG A 197 -23.03 1.54 -14.71
CA ARG A 197 -22.80 2.95 -14.35
C ARG A 197 -22.52 3.15 -12.86
N GLU A 198 -23.16 2.40 -11.99
CA GLU A 198 -22.90 2.45 -10.54
C GLU A 198 -21.46 2.01 -10.23
N LEU A 199 -21.02 0.91 -10.83
CA LEU A 199 -19.64 0.43 -10.72
C LEU A 199 -18.63 1.41 -11.29
N ASP A 200 -18.91 2.01 -12.47
CA ASP A 200 -18.03 2.98 -13.10
C ASP A 200 -17.83 4.22 -12.22
N ARG A 201 -18.90 4.75 -11.62
CA ARG A 201 -18.80 5.87 -10.70
C ARG A 201 -17.97 5.53 -9.47
N ALA A 202 -18.18 4.34 -8.90
CA ALA A 202 -17.48 3.91 -7.68
C ALA A 202 -16.00 3.63 -7.91
N SER A 203 -15.61 3.24 -9.13
CA SER A 203 -14.29 2.71 -9.46
C SER A 203 -13.45 3.60 -10.40
N PHE A 204 -13.95 4.77 -10.79
CA PHE A 204 -13.30 5.65 -11.79
C PHE A 204 -12.86 4.89 -13.06
N GLY A 205 -13.79 4.07 -13.61
CA GLY A 205 -13.61 3.48 -14.92
C GLY A 205 -13.03 2.09 -15.01
N VAL A 206 -13.16 1.28 -13.98
CA VAL A 206 -12.95 -0.19 -14.13
C VAL A 206 -13.94 -0.76 -15.19
N GLY A 207 -15.11 -0.12 -15.36
CA GLY A 207 -16.15 -0.52 -16.29
C GLY A 207 -15.70 -0.70 -17.74
N VAL A 208 -14.71 0.04 -18.22
CA VAL A 208 -14.16 -0.19 -19.56
C VAL A 208 -13.62 -1.60 -19.75
N ALA A 209 -12.97 -2.16 -18.75
CA ALA A 209 -12.49 -3.54 -18.79
C ALA A 209 -13.64 -4.56 -18.66
N VAL A 210 -14.65 -4.21 -17.87
CA VAL A 210 -15.86 -5.04 -17.68
C VAL A 210 -16.73 -5.05 -18.94
N GLN A 211 -16.82 -3.94 -19.66
CA GLN A 211 -17.61 -3.81 -20.90
C GLN A 211 -17.02 -4.56 -22.09
N THR A 212 -15.79 -5.07 -22.02
CA THR A 212 -15.24 -5.88 -23.11
C THR A 212 -15.83 -7.28 -23.08
N ALA A 213 -16.15 -7.82 -24.27
CA ALA A 213 -16.56 -9.22 -24.41
C ALA A 213 -15.43 -10.21 -24.06
N ASP A 214 -14.19 -9.73 -24.04
CA ASP A 214 -12.98 -10.53 -23.76
C ASP A 214 -12.72 -10.56 -22.24
N LYS A 215 -13.16 -11.64 -21.60
CA LYS A 215 -12.95 -11.89 -20.17
C LYS A 215 -11.63 -12.58 -19.83
N ALA A 216 -10.84 -12.94 -20.85
CA ALA A 216 -9.56 -13.65 -20.72
C ALA A 216 -8.39 -12.78 -21.20
N PRO A 217 -7.98 -11.76 -20.42
CA PRO A 217 -6.90 -10.87 -20.82
C PRO A 217 -5.60 -11.64 -21.04
N ARG A 218 -4.83 -11.20 -22.04
CA ARG A 218 -3.48 -11.70 -22.28
C ARG A 218 -2.48 -10.76 -21.66
N PHE A 219 -1.58 -11.30 -20.85
CA PHE A 219 -0.60 -10.53 -20.12
C PHE A 219 0.75 -10.50 -20.83
N GLU A 220 1.33 -9.32 -20.86
CA GLU A 220 2.73 -9.08 -21.22
C GLU A 220 3.38 -8.27 -20.08
N VAL A 221 4.58 -8.67 -19.68
CA VAL A 221 5.24 -8.14 -18.47
C VAL A 221 6.63 -7.66 -18.83
N VAL A 222 7.00 -6.49 -18.34
CA VAL A 222 8.31 -5.87 -18.57
C VAL A 222 8.95 -5.51 -17.23
N ASP A 223 10.15 -6.03 -16.98
CA ASP A 223 10.96 -5.62 -15.82
C ASP A 223 11.48 -4.20 -16.01
N THR A 224 11.39 -3.42 -14.94
CA THR A 224 11.89 -2.04 -14.87
C THR A 224 12.87 -1.88 -13.71
N ASP A 225 13.64 -0.80 -13.68
CA ASP A 225 14.54 -0.47 -12.57
C ASP A 225 13.81 -0.31 -11.22
N TYR A 226 12.54 0.11 -11.25
CA TYR A 226 11.69 0.33 -10.04
C TYR A 226 10.75 -0.83 -9.70
N GLY A 227 10.55 -1.80 -10.58
CA GLY A 227 9.58 -2.88 -10.36
C GLY A 227 9.18 -3.58 -11.65
N VAL A 228 7.87 -3.62 -11.95
CA VAL A 228 7.31 -4.36 -13.09
C VAL A 228 6.20 -3.55 -13.75
N LEU A 229 6.26 -3.42 -15.06
CA LEU A 229 5.21 -2.87 -15.90
C LEU A 229 4.38 -4.02 -16.49
N ILE A 230 3.08 -4.00 -16.27
CA ILE A 230 2.17 -5.10 -16.60
C ILE A 230 1.13 -4.62 -17.60
N GLY A 231 1.14 -5.16 -18.81
CA GLY A 231 0.11 -4.93 -19.84
C GLY A 231 -0.89 -6.08 -19.88
N ALA A 232 -2.15 -5.78 -19.59
CA ALA A 232 -3.26 -6.72 -19.73
C ALA A 232 -4.11 -6.35 -20.93
N ARG A 233 -4.04 -7.16 -21.99
CA ARG A 233 -4.70 -6.94 -23.28
C ARG A 233 -6.05 -7.62 -23.36
N ARG A 234 -7.09 -6.87 -23.74
CA ARG A 234 -8.42 -7.38 -24.13
C ARG A 234 -8.75 -6.96 -25.55
N THR A 235 -9.43 -7.84 -26.29
CA THR A 235 -9.91 -7.53 -27.63
C THR A 235 -11.27 -6.86 -27.56
N ARG A 236 -11.41 -5.70 -28.20
CA ARG A 236 -12.66 -4.97 -28.32
C ARG A 236 -13.50 -5.45 -29.50
N ALA A 237 -14.79 -5.12 -29.49
CA ALA A 237 -15.72 -5.48 -30.58
C ALA A 237 -15.34 -4.87 -31.96
N ASP A 238 -14.61 -3.73 -31.94
CA ASP A 238 -14.09 -3.08 -33.15
C ASP A 238 -12.77 -3.68 -33.66
N GLY A 239 -12.28 -4.77 -33.04
CA GLY A 239 -11.04 -5.44 -33.36
C GLY A 239 -9.78 -4.77 -32.82
N GLN A 240 -9.90 -3.62 -32.18
CA GLN A 240 -8.77 -2.99 -31.50
C GLN A 240 -8.46 -3.66 -30.15
N HIS A 241 -7.29 -3.38 -29.62
CA HIS A 241 -6.82 -3.91 -28.35
C HIS A 241 -6.90 -2.84 -27.25
N LEU A 242 -7.70 -3.11 -26.19
CA LEU A 242 -7.61 -2.38 -24.94
C LEU A 242 -6.46 -2.94 -24.12
N TRP A 243 -5.49 -2.11 -23.80
CA TRP A 243 -4.40 -2.42 -22.89
C TRP A 243 -4.62 -1.69 -21.57
N ARG A 244 -4.75 -2.46 -20.50
CA ARG A 244 -4.70 -1.94 -19.13
C ARG A 244 -3.29 -2.12 -18.61
N VAL A 245 -2.63 -0.99 -18.35
CA VAL A 245 -1.22 -0.96 -17.95
C VAL A 245 -1.11 -0.66 -16.47
N THR A 246 -0.87 -1.70 -15.69
CA THR A 246 -0.67 -1.65 -14.23
C THR A 246 0.81 -1.48 -13.93
N GLN A 247 1.13 -0.69 -12.89
CA GLN A 247 2.48 -0.62 -12.34
C GLN A 247 2.56 -1.41 -11.03
N PHE A 248 3.60 -2.22 -10.89
CA PHE A 248 4.09 -2.67 -9.60
C PHE A 248 5.41 -1.96 -9.30
N LEU A 249 5.47 -1.22 -8.19
CA LEU A 249 6.70 -0.56 -7.75
C LEU A 249 7.20 -1.20 -6.44
N MET A 250 8.49 -1.47 -6.44
CA MET A 250 9.14 -2.06 -5.26
C MET A 250 8.97 -1.17 -4.02
N PRO A 251 8.74 -1.76 -2.83
CA PRO A 251 8.51 -3.18 -2.64
C PRO A 251 7.03 -3.57 -2.58
N PHE A 252 6.09 -2.61 -2.43
CA PHE A 252 4.70 -2.87 -2.07
C PHE A 252 3.69 -1.86 -2.65
N TYR A 253 3.99 -1.23 -3.79
CA TYR A 253 3.04 -0.32 -4.44
C TYR A 253 2.43 -0.97 -5.67
N THR A 254 1.11 -0.85 -5.81
CA THR A 254 0.40 -1.23 -7.03
C THR A 254 -0.42 -0.07 -7.53
N MET A 255 -0.39 0.18 -8.85
CA MET A 255 -1.17 1.22 -9.50
C MET A 255 -2.05 0.57 -10.55
N PRO A 256 -3.26 0.13 -10.22
CA PRO A 256 -4.22 -0.34 -11.22
C PRO A 256 -4.68 0.84 -12.08
N PRO A 257 -4.86 0.64 -13.40
CA PRO A 257 -5.29 1.72 -14.28
C PRO A 257 -6.79 2.02 -14.11
N THR A 258 -7.11 3.29 -14.25
CA THR A 258 -8.46 3.83 -14.38
C THR A 258 -8.93 3.85 -15.83
N ASP A 259 -9.96 4.62 -16.16
CA ASP A 259 -10.56 4.70 -17.48
C ASP A 259 -9.62 5.31 -18.54
N LEU A 260 -10.03 5.15 -19.82
CA LEU A 260 -9.31 5.64 -21.01
C LEU A 260 -9.13 7.15 -21.03
N ASP A 261 -10.19 7.88 -20.66
CA ASP A 261 -10.26 9.34 -20.79
C ASP A 261 -10.01 10.07 -19.46
N GLU A 262 -9.96 9.34 -18.35
CA GLU A 262 -9.74 9.92 -17.04
C GLU A 262 -8.25 10.08 -16.75
N LYS A 263 -7.90 11.24 -16.20
CA LYS A 263 -6.57 11.49 -15.67
C LYS A 263 -6.45 11.15 -14.18
N ILE A 264 -7.56 10.79 -13.55
CA ILE A 264 -7.52 10.30 -12.16
C ILE A 264 -6.69 9.03 -12.13
N THR A 265 -5.77 8.99 -11.20
CA THR A 265 -4.83 7.88 -11.02
C THR A 265 -4.94 7.36 -9.59
N GLN A 266 -4.67 6.07 -9.42
CA GLN A 266 -4.81 5.39 -8.15
C GLN A 266 -3.56 4.59 -7.80
N SER A 267 -3.29 4.48 -6.51
CA SER A 267 -2.24 3.60 -5.98
C SER A 267 -2.68 2.97 -4.68
N HIS A 268 -2.44 1.68 -4.54
CA HIS A 268 -2.43 1.02 -3.25
C HIS A 268 -1.00 0.92 -2.72
N ILE A 269 -0.85 1.01 -1.39
CA ILE A 269 0.41 0.76 -0.69
C ILE A 269 0.13 -0.33 0.34
N TRP A 270 0.72 -1.49 0.18
CA TRP A 270 0.44 -2.69 0.97
C TRP A 270 1.49 -2.86 2.08
N VAL A 271 1.31 -2.12 3.18
CA VAL A 271 2.28 -2.05 4.28
C VAL A 271 2.07 -3.18 5.27
N PRO A 272 2.98 -4.14 5.41
CA PRO A 272 2.83 -5.20 6.41
C PRO A 272 2.82 -4.62 7.82
N MET A 273 1.79 -4.91 8.59
CA MET A 273 1.82 -4.74 10.05
C MET A 273 2.69 -5.84 10.69
N ASP A 274 2.42 -7.04 10.26
CA ASP A 274 3.11 -8.29 10.62
C ASP A 274 2.89 -9.33 9.52
N ASP A 275 3.07 -10.62 9.84
CA ASP A 275 2.93 -11.71 8.88
C ASP A 275 1.46 -12.00 8.49
N THR A 276 0.48 -11.56 9.27
CA THR A 276 -0.94 -11.89 9.12
C THR A 276 -1.86 -10.68 8.97
N ASN A 277 -1.31 -9.47 9.05
CA ASN A 277 -2.07 -8.23 8.91
C ASN A 277 -1.33 -7.22 8.04
N VAL A 278 -2.07 -6.48 7.24
CA VAL A 278 -1.56 -5.43 6.36
C VAL A 278 -2.37 -4.15 6.51
N VAL A 279 -1.70 -3.00 6.50
CA VAL A 279 -2.38 -1.72 6.28
C VAL A 279 -2.39 -1.45 4.77
N ASN A 280 -3.56 -1.50 4.20
CA ASN A 280 -3.78 -1.09 2.82
C ASN A 280 -4.05 0.42 2.78
N TRP A 281 -3.10 1.18 2.24
CA TRP A 281 -3.28 2.58 1.92
C TRP A 281 -3.83 2.69 0.50
N MET A 282 -4.86 3.50 0.33
CA MET A 282 -5.40 3.86 -0.96
C MET A 282 -5.20 5.35 -1.20
N VAL A 283 -4.60 5.69 -2.33
CA VAL A 283 -4.38 7.09 -2.74
C VAL A 283 -4.98 7.28 -4.12
N THR A 284 -5.81 8.31 -4.26
CA THR A 284 -6.33 8.78 -5.55
C THR A 284 -5.89 10.21 -5.76
N TRP A 285 -5.46 10.56 -6.98
CA TRP A 285 -5.06 11.92 -7.31
C TRP A 285 -5.40 12.30 -8.75
N HIS A 286 -5.52 13.60 -8.98
CA HIS A 286 -5.57 14.16 -10.32
C HIS A 286 -4.31 14.99 -10.57
N PRO A 287 -3.51 14.72 -11.64
CA PRO A 287 -2.21 15.37 -11.84
C PRO A 287 -2.30 16.89 -12.10
N ASP A 288 -3.37 17.35 -12.74
CA ASP A 288 -3.44 18.72 -13.30
C ASP A 288 -4.36 19.65 -12.51
N ARG A 289 -5.22 19.16 -11.62
CA ARG A 289 -6.20 19.95 -10.86
C ARG A 289 -6.50 19.38 -9.48
N ALA A 290 -7.06 20.19 -8.62
CA ALA A 290 -7.68 19.73 -7.39
C ALA A 290 -8.80 18.70 -7.67
N LEU A 291 -8.97 17.74 -6.76
CA LEU A 291 -10.15 16.87 -6.76
C LEU A 291 -11.40 17.70 -6.51
N THR A 292 -12.47 17.37 -7.21
CA THR A 292 -13.76 18.03 -7.03
C THR A 292 -14.43 17.56 -5.72
N ARG A 293 -15.40 18.33 -5.26
CA ARG A 293 -16.17 17.93 -4.07
C ARG A 293 -16.89 16.61 -4.29
N GLU A 294 -17.44 16.40 -5.48
CA GLU A 294 -18.14 15.15 -5.84
C GLU A 294 -17.18 13.95 -5.79
N GLU A 295 -15.95 14.08 -6.33
CA GLU A 295 -14.93 13.02 -6.28
C GLU A 295 -14.54 12.69 -4.82
N ILE A 296 -14.36 13.69 -3.98
CA ILE A 296 -14.06 13.50 -2.56
C ILE A 296 -15.24 12.81 -1.84
N ASP A 297 -16.47 13.25 -2.10
CA ASP A 297 -17.65 12.67 -1.45
C ASP A 297 -17.85 11.19 -1.85
N LEU A 298 -17.54 10.83 -3.10
CA LEU A 298 -17.53 9.42 -3.55
C LEU A 298 -16.48 8.58 -2.77
N HIS A 299 -15.29 9.13 -2.55
CA HIS A 299 -14.26 8.44 -1.78
C HIS A 299 -14.66 8.27 -0.31
N VAL A 300 -15.18 9.32 0.31
CA VAL A 300 -15.63 9.31 1.71
C VAL A 300 -16.80 8.34 1.90
N ALA A 301 -17.69 8.21 0.91
CA ALA A 301 -18.79 7.25 0.95
C ALA A 301 -18.32 5.78 1.01
N GLY A 302 -17.04 5.52 0.70
CA GLY A 302 -16.41 4.21 0.92
C GLY A 302 -16.90 3.09 0.00
N LYS A 303 -17.65 3.40 -1.05
CA LYS A 303 -18.22 2.40 -1.97
C LYS A 303 -17.29 2.02 -3.14
N GLY A 304 -16.24 2.80 -3.36
CA GLY A 304 -15.23 2.55 -4.38
C GLY A 304 -14.02 1.78 -3.84
N ALA A 305 -12.84 2.07 -4.37
CA ALA A 305 -11.57 1.50 -3.92
C ALA A 305 -11.18 1.97 -2.50
N HIS A 306 -11.58 3.20 -2.14
CA HIS A 306 -11.49 3.68 -0.76
C HIS A 306 -12.55 3.01 0.11
N VAL A 307 -12.15 2.59 1.31
CA VAL A 307 -13.07 2.08 2.34
C VAL A 307 -12.87 2.96 3.57
N CYS A 308 -13.90 3.70 3.95
CA CYS A 308 -13.85 4.72 5.00
C CYS A 308 -14.87 4.50 6.12
N ASP A 309 -15.54 3.36 6.12
CA ASP A 309 -16.46 2.94 7.19
C ASP A 309 -15.73 2.00 8.14
N TYR A 310 -15.59 2.40 9.40
CA TYR A 310 -14.77 1.72 10.38
C TYR A 310 -15.53 1.37 11.64
N LEU A 311 -15.11 0.26 12.25
CA LEU A 311 -15.55 -0.10 13.60
C LEU A 311 -15.10 0.95 14.63
N PRO A 312 -15.74 1.02 15.81
CA PRO A 312 -15.27 1.84 16.91
C PRO A 312 -13.80 1.58 17.23
N ALA A 313 -13.05 2.66 17.47
CA ALA A 313 -11.61 2.58 17.72
C ALA A 313 -11.28 1.73 18.95
N THR A 314 -10.25 0.91 18.84
CA THR A 314 -9.70 0.09 19.93
C THR A 314 -8.33 0.57 20.37
N SER A 315 -7.76 -0.05 21.41
CA SER A 315 -6.41 0.23 21.89
C SER A 315 -5.30 -0.48 21.10
N GLU A 316 -5.66 -1.31 20.15
CA GLU A 316 -4.67 -2.00 19.29
C GLU A 316 -4.00 -1.04 18.30
N PRO A 317 -2.79 -1.39 17.81
CA PRO A 317 -2.17 -0.64 16.72
C PRO A 317 -3.08 -0.56 15.50
N TYR A 318 -3.27 0.66 14.98
CA TYR A 318 -4.23 0.93 13.90
C TYR A 318 -5.68 0.50 14.21
N GLY A 319 -6.04 0.37 15.48
CA GLY A 319 -7.34 -0.10 15.92
C GLY A 319 -8.51 0.84 15.63
N ASP A 320 -8.27 1.96 14.99
CA ASP A 320 -9.25 2.94 14.52
C ASP A 320 -9.56 2.84 13.01
N ILE A 321 -8.96 1.89 12.31
CA ILE A 321 -9.16 1.70 10.86
C ILE A 321 -9.48 0.24 10.47
N ARG A 322 -10.02 -0.55 11.40
CA ARG A 322 -10.65 -1.84 11.05
C ARG A 322 -12.00 -1.56 10.41
N THR A 323 -12.25 -2.14 9.27
CA THR A 323 -13.48 -1.88 8.47
C THR A 323 -14.74 -2.42 9.12
N ALA A 324 -15.86 -1.73 8.93
CA ALA A 324 -17.18 -2.16 9.43
C ALA A 324 -17.61 -3.46 8.75
N ALA A 325 -17.53 -3.54 7.42
CA ALA A 325 -17.66 -4.78 6.66
C ALA A 325 -16.36 -5.58 6.77
N ASN A 326 -16.40 -6.75 7.39
CA ASN A 326 -15.24 -7.59 7.69
C ASN A 326 -15.63 -9.06 7.83
N ARG A 327 -14.69 -9.94 8.20
CA ARG A 327 -14.92 -11.38 8.34
C ARG A 327 -15.95 -11.78 9.41
N ASP A 328 -16.22 -10.93 10.39
CA ASP A 328 -17.15 -11.25 11.48
C ASP A 328 -18.62 -11.09 11.04
N ASN A 329 -18.88 -10.41 9.93
CA ASN A 329 -20.22 -10.17 9.37
C ASN A 329 -20.32 -10.58 7.88
N ASP A 330 -19.47 -11.49 7.42
CA ASP A 330 -19.39 -11.94 6.03
C ASP A 330 -19.31 -10.78 5.01
N TYR A 331 -18.64 -9.67 5.40
CA TYR A 331 -18.46 -8.46 4.58
C TYR A 331 -19.79 -7.87 4.09
N GLU A 332 -20.86 -8.04 4.86
CA GLU A 332 -22.21 -7.58 4.53
C GLU A 332 -22.74 -8.15 3.21
N MET A 333 -22.41 -9.39 2.88
CA MET A 333 -22.79 -10.09 1.67
C MET A 333 -24.30 -10.07 1.44
N ASP A 334 -24.74 -9.45 0.35
CA ASP A 334 -26.12 -9.46 -0.14
C ASP A 334 -26.35 -10.66 -1.07
N TRP A 335 -26.98 -11.69 -0.54
CA TRP A 335 -27.27 -12.92 -1.27
C TRP A 335 -28.31 -12.73 -2.38
N GLU A 336 -29.21 -11.77 -2.27
CA GLU A 336 -30.18 -11.45 -3.33
C GLU A 336 -29.49 -10.75 -4.49
N ALA A 337 -28.67 -9.74 -4.21
CA ALA A 337 -27.86 -9.05 -5.22
C ALA A 337 -26.91 -10.02 -5.93
N HIS A 338 -26.29 -10.95 -5.20
CA HIS A 338 -25.45 -12.01 -5.75
C HIS A 338 -26.19 -12.91 -6.77
N GLN A 339 -27.47 -13.21 -6.53
CA GLN A 339 -28.26 -14.05 -7.42
C GLN A 339 -28.89 -13.30 -8.60
N THR A 340 -29.04 -11.98 -8.50
CA THR A 340 -29.90 -11.23 -9.44
C THR A 340 -29.21 -10.09 -10.18
N ARG A 341 -28.12 -9.50 -9.62
CA ARG A 341 -27.55 -8.24 -10.15
C ARG A 341 -26.03 -8.26 -10.27
N MET A 342 -25.35 -8.73 -9.26
CA MET A 342 -23.89 -8.67 -9.13
C MET A 342 -23.27 -10.06 -9.15
N PHE A 343 -22.06 -10.18 -9.74
CA PHE A 343 -21.35 -11.46 -9.74
C PHE A 343 -20.95 -11.90 -8.32
N CYS A 344 -20.61 -10.95 -7.43
CA CYS A 344 -20.25 -11.26 -6.02
C CYS A 344 -21.28 -10.59 -5.12
N GLY A 345 -22.13 -10.20 -4.81
CA GLY A 345 -23.08 -9.60 -3.85
C GLY A 345 -22.45 -8.84 -2.67
N ILE A 346 -21.15 -8.63 -2.64
CA ILE A 346 -20.50 -7.84 -1.59
C ILE A 346 -20.56 -6.36 -1.98
N PRO A 347 -21.08 -5.46 -1.11
CA PRO A 347 -21.17 -4.05 -1.42
C PRO A 347 -19.80 -3.37 -1.29
N GLY A 348 -19.50 -2.48 -2.26
CA GLY A 348 -18.28 -1.68 -2.24
C GLY A 348 -17.05 -2.39 -2.83
N PHE A 349 -16.46 -1.75 -3.82
CA PHE A 349 -15.37 -2.29 -4.64
C PHE A 349 -14.16 -2.75 -3.81
N GLY A 350 -13.67 -1.89 -2.91
CA GLY A 350 -12.53 -2.22 -2.05
C GLY A 350 -12.85 -3.28 -1.00
N VAL A 351 -14.11 -3.44 -0.60
CA VAL A 351 -14.54 -4.50 0.32
C VAL A 351 -14.59 -5.86 -0.38
N GLN A 352 -14.98 -5.89 -1.66
CA GLN A 352 -14.95 -7.10 -2.49
C GLN A 352 -13.54 -7.70 -2.53
N ASP A 353 -12.54 -6.87 -2.83
CA ASP A 353 -11.13 -7.28 -2.82
C ASP A 353 -10.69 -7.79 -1.46
N GLN A 354 -11.01 -7.04 -0.40
CA GLN A 354 -10.66 -7.39 0.97
C GLN A 354 -11.25 -8.77 1.35
N ALA A 355 -12.52 -8.99 1.08
CA ALA A 355 -13.22 -10.23 1.40
C ALA A 355 -12.55 -11.44 0.74
N ILE A 356 -12.25 -11.36 -0.55
CA ILE A 356 -11.62 -12.46 -1.29
C ILE A 356 -10.19 -12.69 -0.82
N GLN A 357 -9.42 -11.64 -0.58
CA GLN A 357 -8.04 -11.74 -0.11
C GLN A 357 -7.96 -12.32 1.31
N GLU A 358 -8.84 -11.92 2.23
CA GLU A 358 -8.91 -12.45 3.59
C GLU A 358 -9.51 -13.87 3.63
N SER A 359 -10.39 -14.24 2.68
CA SER A 359 -10.97 -15.59 2.59
C SER A 359 -9.94 -16.69 2.29
N GLN A 360 -8.75 -16.30 1.80
CA GLN A 360 -7.63 -17.22 1.55
C GLN A 360 -6.93 -17.68 2.84
N GLY A 361 -7.36 -17.16 4.01
CA GLY A 361 -6.74 -17.37 5.30
C GLY A 361 -5.66 -16.36 5.64
N ASP A 362 -5.11 -16.46 6.84
CA ASP A 362 -4.13 -15.49 7.34
C ASP A 362 -2.87 -15.43 6.45
N ILE A 363 -2.38 -16.58 6.01
CA ILE A 363 -1.29 -16.74 5.04
C ILE A 363 -1.65 -17.88 4.10
N VAL A 364 -1.90 -17.54 2.84
CA VAL A 364 -2.25 -18.54 1.82
C VAL A 364 -1.14 -19.57 1.61
N ASP A 365 -1.47 -20.85 1.58
CA ASP A 365 -0.51 -21.92 1.23
C ASP A 365 -0.35 -22.01 -0.30
N ARG A 366 0.64 -21.30 -0.83
CA ARG A 366 0.92 -21.24 -2.27
C ARG A 366 1.46 -22.55 -2.86
N ALA A 367 1.70 -23.57 -2.03
CA ALA A 367 2.01 -24.90 -2.52
C ALA A 367 0.76 -25.63 -3.05
N LEU A 368 -0.44 -25.14 -2.73
CA LEU A 368 -1.71 -25.69 -3.20
C LEU A 368 -2.29 -24.95 -4.41
N GLU A 369 -1.69 -23.83 -4.84
CA GLU A 369 -2.17 -23.03 -5.97
C GLU A 369 -1.94 -23.71 -7.33
N HIS A 370 -2.83 -23.42 -8.29
CA HIS A 370 -2.72 -23.84 -9.68
C HIS A 370 -2.75 -22.60 -10.58
N LEU A 371 -1.59 -22.00 -10.81
CA LEU A 371 -1.48 -20.77 -11.61
C LEU A 371 -1.51 -21.06 -13.10
N GLY A 372 -2.22 -20.22 -13.85
CA GLY A 372 -2.33 -20.24 -15.29
C GLY A 372 -1.58 -19.12 -16.00
N THR A 373 -1.85 -18.92 -17.28
CA THR A 373 -1.25 -17.83 -18.08
C THR A 373 -1.75 -16.45 -17.65
N SER A 374 -2.94 -16.37 -17.08
CA SER A 374 -3.51 -15.13 -16.51
C SER A 374 -2.73 -14.62 -15.29
N ASP A 375 -1.94 -15.50 -14.64
CA ASP A 375 -1.17 -15.18 -13.43
C ASP A 375 0.30 -14.83 -13.73
N SER A 376 0.66 -14.66 -15.00
CA SER A 376 2.06 -14.41 -15.41
C SER A 376 2.66 -13.17 -14.75
N ALA A 377 1.87 -12.12 -14.51
CA ALA A 377 2.30 -10.92 -13.80
C ALA A 377 2.59 -11.22 -12.32
N ILE A 378 1.72 -11.99 -11.65
CA ILE A 378 1.90 -12.43 -10.26
C ILE A 378 3.19 -13.25 -10.14
N ILE A 379 3.40 -14.21 -11.05
CA ILE A 379 4.61 -15.04 -11.08
C ILE A 379 5.88 -14.18 -11.22
N GLN A 380 5.85 -13.16 -12.09
CA GLN A 380 7.00 -12.27 -12.29
C GLN A 380 7.29 -11.39 -11.08
N VAL A 381 6.25 -10.84 -10.43
CA VAL A 381 6.41 -10.04 -9.21
C VAL A 381 6.94 -10.89 -8.05
N ARG A 382 6.43 -12.12 -7.88
CA ARG A 382 6.98 -13.09 -6.91
C ARG A 382 8.48 -13.30 -7.12
N LYS A 383 8.88 -13.61 -8.35
CA LYS A 383 10.30 -13.78 -8.72
C LYS A 383 11.13 -12.55 -8.39
N ARG A 384 10.62 -11.37 -8.76
CA ARG A 384 11.32 -10.09 -8.55
C ARG A 384 11.63 -9.85 -7.07
N LEU A 385 10.63 -10.01 -6.21
CA LEU A 385 10.75 -9.81 -4.76
C LEU A 385 11.67 -10.86 -4.12
N MET A 386 11.47 -12.14 -4.42
CA MET A 386 12.31 -13.21 -3.88
C MET A 386 13.78 -13.05 -4.28
N ASN A 387 14.03 -12.73 -5.55
CA ASN A 387 15.39 -12.52 -6.04
C ASN A 387 16.05 -11.31 -5.37
N ALA A 388 15.31 -10.22 -5.18
CA ALA A 388 15.82 -9.04 -4.48
C ALA A 388 16.14 -9.36 -3.01
N ALA A 389 15.26 -10.08 -2.30
CA ALA A 389 15.46 -10.47 -0.90
C ALA A 389 16.68 -11.39 -0.73
N ARG A 390 16.81 -12.41 -1.60
CA ARG A 390 17.98 -13.31 -1.59
C ARG A 390 19.26 -12.56 -1.93
N ALA A 391 19.26 -11.74 -2.99
CA ALA A 391 20.44 -10.98 -3.42
C ALA A 391 20.94 -10.02 -2.34
N LEU A 392 20.02 -9.35 -1.64
CA LEU A 392 20.37 -8.48 -0.52
C LEU A 392 20.98 -9.27 0.63
N ARG A 393 20.35 -10.38 1.03
CA ARG A 393 20.80 -11.18 2.19
C ARG A 393 22.13 -11.89 1.94
N GLU A 394 22.29 -12.53 0.77
CA GLU A 394 23.42 -13.40 0.47
C GLU A 394 24.65 -12.64 -0.05
N ARG A 395 24.43 -11.56 -0.80
CA ARG A 395 25.47 -10.84 -1.51
C ARG A 395 25.59 -9.36 -1.16
N GLY A 396 24.71 -8.85 -0.28
CA GLY A 396 24.65 -7.43 0.02
C GLY A 396 24.26 -6.56 -1.17
N THR A 397 23.66 -7.16 -2.21
CA THR A 397 23.21 -6.41 -3.40
C THR A 397 22.18 -5.37 -3.00
N PRO A 398 22.38 -4.09 -3.36
CA PRO A 398 21.41 -3.05 -3.02
C PRO A 398 20.00 -3.37 -3.53
N ALA A 399 18.99 -3.02 -2.74
CA ALA A 399 17.59 -3.18 -3.13
C ALA A 399 17.29 -2.41 -4.43
N PRO A 400 16.47 -2.94 -5.35
CA PRO A 400 16.03 -2.24 -6.56
C PRO A 400 15.24 -0.96 -6.26
N GLY A 401 15.10 -0.06 -7.24
CA GLY A 401 14.26 1.14 -7.09
C GLY A 401 14.80 2.13 -6.06
N ARG A 402 16.10 2.38 -6.02
CA ARG A 402 16.71 3.36 -5.11
C ARG A 402 16.81 4.77 -5.67
N ASP A 403 16.70 4.92 -6.99
CA ASP A 403 16.59 6.24 -7.63
C ASP A 403 15.17 6.78 -7.41
N PRO A 404 15.00 7.89 -6.66
CA PRO A 404 13.69 8.47 -6.40
C PRO A 404 12.90 8.78 -7.67
N GLU A 405 13.58 9.22 -8.71
CA GLU A 405 12.96 9.59 -10.00
C GLU A 405 12.31 8.39 -10.69
N SER A 406 12.81 7.17 -10.45
CA SER A 406 12.25 5.97 -11.08
C SER A 406 10.80 5.67 -10.66
N PHE A 407 10.36 6.23 -9.54
CA PHE A 407 8.99 6.10 -9.05
C PHE A 407 8.00 7.13 -9.64
N HIS A 408 8.47 8.05 -10.50
CA HIS A 408 7.61 9.09 -11.08
C HIS A 408 6.87 8.56 -12.30
N VAL A 409 5.97 7.60 -12.07
CA VAL A 409 5.20 6.87 -13.07
C VAL A 409 3.71 6.83 -12.71
N ARG A 410 2.87 6.44 -13.69
CA ARG A 410 1.41 6.26 -13.55
C ARG A 410 1.00 4.92 -14.14
N SER A 411 -0.18 4.46 -13.79
CA SER A 411 -0.92 3.47 -14.58
C SER A 411 -1.66 4.14 -15.73
N ALA A 412 -2.10 3.37 -16.72
CA ALA A 412 -2.88 3.90 -17.83
C ALA A 412 -3.72 2.82 -18.52
N SER A 413 -4.83 3.23 -19.11
CA SER A 413 -5.56 2.45 -20.11
C SER A 413 -5.34 3.08 -21.49
N VAL A 414 -5.06 2.27 -22.53
CA VAL A 414 -4.86 2.73 -23.91
C VAL A 414 -5.52 1.78 -24.90
N VAL A 415 -6.04 2.31 -26.00
CA VAL A 415 -6.54 1.51 -27.11
C VAL A 415 -5.55 1.62 -28.27
N LEU A 416 -5.12 0.47 -28.77
CA LEU A 416 -4.11 0.38 -29.83
C LEU A 416 -4.59 -0.59 -30.93
N PRO A 417 -4.19 -0.36 -32.20
CA PRO A 417 -4.47 -1.30 -33.26
C PRO A 417 -3.71 -2.63 -33.04
N PRO A 418 -4.24 -3.74 -33.59
CA PRO A 418 -3.52 -5.02 -33.56
C PRO A 418 -2.08 -4.90 -34.12
N GLY A 419 -1.13 -5.48 -33.38
CA GLY A 419 0.29 -5.47 -33.76
C GLY A 419 1.07 -4.22 -33.33
N ALA A 420 0.44 -3.20 -32.79
CA ALA A 420 1.16 -2.06 -32.23
C ALA A 420 1.88 -2.44 -30.92
N GLY A 421 3.10 -1.93 -30.74
CA GLY A 421 3.87 -2.07 -29.50
C GLY A 421 3.16 -1.36 -28.35
N TRP A 422 2.73 -2.12 -27.37
CA TRP A 422 1.91 -1.54 -26.28
C TRP A 422 2.72 -0.67 -25.32
N VAL A 423 3.99 -1.00 -25.09
CA VAL A 423 4.87 -0.21 -24.21
C VAL A 423 5.08 1.18 -24.79
N GLU A 424 5.44 1.25 -26.08
CA GLU A 424 5.63 2.51 -26.79
C GLU A 424 4.31 3.30 -26.90
N GLY A 425 3.20 2.61 -27.18
CA GLY A 425 1.86 3.22 -27.28
C GLY A 425 1.35 3.79 -25.96
N ALA A 426 1.74 3.19 -24.83
CA ALA A 426 1.35 3.65 -23.50
C ALA A 426 2.35 4.66 -22.88
N LEU A 427 3.56 4.80 -23.43
CA LEU A 427 4.69 5.47 -22.77
C LEU A 427 4.36 6.89 -22.31
N SER A 428 3.70 7.69 -23.14
CA SER A 428 3.33 9.07 -22.80
C SER A 428 2.32 9.19 -21.66
N ARG A 429 1.55 8.13 -21.40
CA ARG A 429 0.55 8.09 -20.34
C ARG A 429 1.09 7.50 -19.03
N VAL A 430 2.01 6.53 -19.12
CA VAL A 430 2.57 5.87 -17.93
C VAL A 430 3.73 6.63 -17.30
N MET A 431 4.34 7.57 -18.01
CA MET A 431 5.38 8.43 -17.46
C MET A 431 4.76 9.72 -16.93
N ALA A 432 4.90 9.98 -15.62
CA ALA A 432 4.38 11.21 -15.01
C ALA A 432 5.16 12.47 -15.44
N LYS A 433 6.41 12.32 -15.89
CA LYS A 433 7.27 13.41 -16.38
C LYS A 433 7.52 13.25 -17.88
N PRO A 434 7.17 14.26 -18.71
CA PRO A 434 7.45 14.24 -20.15
C PRO A 434 8.94 14.06 -20.46
N GLY A 435 9.24 13.29 -21.53
CA GLY A 435 10.61 13.12 -22.01
C GLY A 435 11.46 12.10 -21.24
N ARG A 436 10.96 11.53 -20.16
CA ARG A 436 11.63 10.44 -19.47
C ARG A 436 11.46 9.12 -20.24
N ARG A 437 12.50 8.31 -20.27
CA ARG A 437 12.47 6.96 -20.85
C ARG A 437 12.24 5.93 -19.77
N LEU A 438 11.48 4.88 -20.12
CA LEU A 438 11.37 3.70 -19.28
C LEU A 438 12.71 2.97 -19.29
N THR A 439 13.32 2.83 -18.12
CA THR A 439 14.53 2.03 -17.99
C THR A 439 14.14 0.58 -17.76
N ARG A 440 14.52 -0.29 -18.70
CA ARG A 440 14.32 -1.74 -18.55
C ARG A 440 15.45 -2.30 -17.69
N ALA A 441 15.12 -3.19 -16.74
CA ALA A 441 16.08 -3.84 -15.85
C ALA A 441 16.82 -4.99 -16.55
#